data_d24bf4adbefa74fefdec883018f4ce21
#
_entry.id   d24bf4adbefa74fefdec883018f4ce21
#
_cell.length_a   1.000
_cell.length_b   1.000
_cell.length_c   1.000
_cell.angle_alpha   90.00
_cell.angle_beta   90.00
_cell.angle_gamma   90.00
#
_symmetry.space_group_name_H-M   'P 1'
#
loop_
_entity.id
_entity.type
_entity.pdbx_description
1 polymer ?
#
loop_
_entity_poly.entity_id
_entity_poly.type
_entity_poly.pdbx_seq_one_letter_code
_entity_poly.pdbx_strand_id
1 'polypeptide(L)'
;MCRPGSRSWLVAAVVGLLVLAAAGGVSAEPKLRVVVTAPFDASGLEREDQWMGEGVAQILSLGVAQHPSIVQIERGRLRSAAGTDTLTEPVLTQAARAVRADAAFFGRIERRGTDLAVVPQLMELKQSGPEVTSLEPIVAPSAELFGRLATLPVTYVRTLHVSTTDAEAARIEKAARPTRVPRAFELFSRGQISAFRGDQEGNEAAVDLLSRAVEVDPSFVVAAYMLGVVHSSLGNRWKAAAQFRAATQLDPQYPEPYKALGDLYLSQPRRLFDQAVEAYSKAIELRPFYADAYVGLGDAKAAKSDIDGAIAAYQKALVYNPVNPRVHMSLGKIYYGEKGLYYEAVNAYKKAIDLDPRSVDARMGLGEVYEEKGLYKEATEEYRRVIEIDSKHTGAMYNLALVYEKVDPKAAIAQWERYIELASPLATEKDWVDVARQHLRKLKNQVKD
;
A
#
# COMPACT_ATOMS: atom_id res chain seq x y z
N MET A 1 -71.05 24.75 20.47
CA MET A 1 -70.29 25.12 21.70
C MET A 1 -68.85 24.63 21.53
N CYS A 2 -67.96 25.57 21.54
CA CYS A 2 -66.56 25.54 21.89
C CYS A 2 -65.59 24.50 21.31
N ARG A 3 -64.78 24.97 20.41
CA ARG A 3 -63.35 24.70 20.21
C ARG A 3 -62.52 24.71 21.52
N PRO A 4 -61.24 24.32 21.57
CA PRO A 4 -60.15 24.31 20.57
C PRO A 4 -59.25 23.05 20.69
N GLY A 5 -58.20 22.83 19.94
CA GLY A 5 -57.23 23.54 19.15
C GLY A 5 -55.97 22.74 19.02
N SER A 6 -55.49 22.69 17.82
CA SER A 6 -54.13 22.79 17.29
C SER A 6 -52.92 22.34 18.11
N ARG A 7 -52.05 21.62 17.57
CA ARG A 7 -50.72 22.04 17.01
C ARG A 7 -49.82 20.86 16.72
N SER A 8 -49.50 20.75 15.48
CA SER A 8 -48.30 20.06 14.98
C SER A 8 -47.05 20.53 15.72
N TRP A 9 -46.23 19.57 16.17
CA TRP A 9 -44.82 19.82 16.47
C TRP A 9 -43.99 18.76 15.76
N LEU A 10 -43.19 19.21 14.77
CA LEU A 10 -42.04 18.55 14.27
C LEU A 10 -41.10 18.15 15.43
N VAL A 11 -40.78 16.89 15.53
CA VAL A 11 -39.69 16.42 16.39
C VAL A 11 -38.51 16.15 15.44
N ALA A 12 -37.62 17.11 15.31
CA ALA A 12 -36.29 16.91 14.83
C ALA A 12 -35.53 16.10 15.90
N ALA A 13 -35.24 14.85 15.62
CA ALA A 13 -34.37 14.03 16.46
C ALA A 13 -32.93 14.46 16.24
N VAL A 14 -32.44 15.37 17.09
CA VAL A 14 -31.02 15.61 17.31
C VAL A 14 -30.48 14.41 18.09
N VAL A 15 -29.74 13.53 17.45
CA VAL A 15 -28.93 12.50 18.11
C VAL A 15 -27.78 13.22 18.83
N GLY A 16 -27.99 13.60 20.05
CA GLY A 16 -26.97 14.08 20.97
C GLY A 16 -26.07 12.91 21.38
N LEU A 17 -24.81 12.89 20.96
CA LEU A 17 -23.76 12.08 21.58
C LEU A 17 -23.64 12.49 23.06
N LEU A 18 -24.15 11.66 23.98
CA LEU A 18 -23.80 11.72 25.36
C LEU A 18 -22.38 11.17 25.55
N VAL A 19 -21.39 12.07 25.54
CA VAL A 19 -20.05 11.77 26.05
C VAL A 19 -20.17 11.76 27.58
N LEU A 20 -20.15 10.57 28.15
CA LEU A 20 -19.86 10.39 29.59
C LEU A 20 -18.40 10.79 29.81
N ALA A 21 -18.19 12.00 30.31
CA ALA A 21 -16.92 12.43 30.86
C ALA A 21 -16.67 11.69 32.18
N ALA A 22 -16.08 10.49 32.10
CA ALA A 22 -15.33 9.94 33.21
C ALA A 22 -14.03 10.74 33.33
N ALA A 23 -13.83 11.39 34.46
CA ALA A 23 -12.59 12.08 34.80
C ALA A 23 -11.46 11.05 34.96
N GLY A 24 -10.76 10.82 33.87
CA GLY A 24 -9.53 10.06 33.74
C GLY A 24 -8.81 10.67 32.55
N GLY A 25 -7.57 11.15 32.75
CA GLY A 25 -6.79 11.97 31.84
C GLY A 25 -6.99 11.63 30.37
N VAL A 26 -7.24 12.67 29.56
CA VAL A 26 -7.23 12.58 28.10
C VAL A 26 -5.83 12.10 27.70
N SER A 27 -5.69 10.81 27.54
CA SER A 27 -4.53 10.25 26.85
C SER A 27 -4.66 10.74 25.41
N ALA A 28 -3.82 11.69 25.01
CA ALA A 28 -3.72 12.11 23.62
C ALA A 28 -3.60 10.84 22.77
N GLU A 29 -4.44 10.73 21.73
CA GLU A 29 -4.32 9.60 20.80
C GLU A 29 -2.84 9.49 20.37
N PRO A 30 -2.25 8.28 20.43
CA PRO A 30 -0.85 8.12 20.11
C PRO A 30 -0.60 8.63 18.69
N LYS A 31 0.23 9.65 18.56
CA LYS A 31 0.57 10.23 17.26
C LYS A 31 1.23 9.16 16.39
N LEU A 32 0.56 8.73 15.35
CA LEU A 32 1.13 7.81 14.37
C LEU A 32 2.37 8.43 13.72
N ARG A 33 3.41 7.64 13.54
CA ARG A 33 4.63 7.99 12.82
C ARG A 33 4.72 7.16 11.55
N VAL A 34 4.71 7.82 10.41
CA VAL A 34 4.84 7.18 9.10
C VAL A 34 6.32 7.05 8.78
N VAL A 35 6.80 5.84 8.59
CA VAL A 35 8.23 5.57 8.39
C VAL A 35 8.49 4.78 7.11
N VAL A 36 9.67 4.99 6.52
CA VAL A 36 10.25 4.15 5.49
C VAL A 36 11.52 3.49 6.01
N THR A 37 11.81 2.28 5.55
CA THR A 37 13.06 1.58 5.82
C THR A 37 13.80 1.37 4.51
N ALA A 38 14.97 1.98 4.38
CA ALA A 38 15.85 1.79 3.22
C ALA A 38 16.85 0.65 3.47
N PRO A 39 17.31 -0.07 2.43
CA PRO A 39 18.49 -0.91 2.54
C PRO A 39 19.67 -0.11 3.06
N PHE A 40 20.48 -0.73 3.93
CA PHE A 40 21.71 -0.11 4.41
C PHE A 40 22.77 -0.17 3.32
N ASP A 41 23.54 0.90 3.18
CA ASP A 41 24.67 0.93 2.24
C ASP A 41 25.72 -0.09 2.66
N ALA A 42 25.92 -1.10 1.85
CA ALA A 42 26.90 -2.16 2.01
C ALA A 42 27.94 -2.14 0.88
N SER A 43 28.05 -1.06 0.12
CA SER A 43 28.95 -0.94 -1.04
C SER A 43 30.45 -1.05 -0.64
N GLY A 44 30.76 -0.75 0.62
CA GLY A 44 32.10 -0.95 1.20
C GLY A 44 32.46 -2.39 1.56
N LEU A 45 31.52 -3.34 1.42
CA LEU A 45 31.75 -4.76 1.63
C LEU A 45 32.07 -5.49 0.34
N GLU A 46 32.66 -6.68 0.45
CA GLU A 46 32.82 -7.60 -0.67
C GLU A 46 31.46 -7.90 -1.31
N ARG A 47 31.44 -8.13 -2.64
CA ARG A 47 30.20 -8.31 -3.41
C ARG A 47 29.32 -9.43 -2.85
N GLU A 48 29.92 -10.48 -2.30
CA GLU A 48 29.21 -11.60 -1.68
C GLU A 48 28.50 -11.23 -0.38
N ASP A 49 28.92 -10.16 0.31
CA ASP A 49 28.38 -9.69 1.59
C ASP A 49 27.40 -8.51 1.45
N GLN A 50 27.25 -7.92 0.25
CA GLN A 50 26.39 -6.74 0.04
C GLN A 50 24.90 -6.99 0.31
N TRP A 51 24.47 -8.25 0.30
CA TRP A 51 23.11 -8.63 0.71
C TRP A 51 22.77 -8.22 2.15
N MET A 52 23.77 -7.99 2.98
CA MET A 52 23.57 -7.61 4.39
C MET A 52 22.83 -6.29 4.55
N GLY A 53 22.97 -5.35 3.58
CA GLY A 53 22.23 -4.11 3.59
C GLY A 53 20.71 -4.33 3.54
N GLU A 54 20.28 -5.26 2.71
CA GLU A 54 18.90 -5.69 2.64
C GLU A 54 18.49 -6.48 3.89
N GLY A 55 19.39 -7.34 4.41
CA GLY A 55 19.14 -8.12 5.62
C GLY A 55 18.86 -7.22 6.84
N VAL A 56 19.61 -6.14 7.03
CA VAL A 56 19.37 -5.15 8.10
C VAL A 56 17.99 -4.49 7.91
N ALA A 57 17.68 -4.06 6.69
CA ALA A 57 16.38 -3.45 6.39
C ALA A 57 15.21 -4.42 6.67
N GLN A 58 15.39 -5.72 6.43
CA GLN A 58 14.38 -6.74 6.75
C GLN A 58 14.16 -6.87 8.26
N ILE A 59 15.22 -6.94 9.05
CA ILE A 59 15.13 -6.99 10.52
C ILE A 59 14.37 -5.79 11.04
N LEU A 60 14.71 -4.58 10.54
CA LEU A 60 14.01 -3.35 10.92
C LEU A 60 12.54 -3.42 10.55
N SER A 61 12.22 -3.79 9.30
CA SER A 61 10.85 -3.86 8.81
C SER A 61 9.99 -4.83 9.61
N LEU A 62 10.50 -6.03 9.89
CA LEU A 62 9.79 -7.04 10.68
C LEU A 62 9.53 -6.58 12.11
N GLY A 63 10.52 -5.91 12.72
CA GLY A 63 10.41 -5.40 14.09
C GLY A 63 9.43 -4.23 14.19
N VAL A 64 9.62 -3.15 13.42
CA VAL A 64 8.80 -1.94 13.54
C VAL A 64 7.34 -2.16 13.18
N ALA A 65 7.04 -3.13 12.31
CA ALA A 65 5.68 -3.53 11.97
C ALA A 65 4.88 -4.07 13.18
N GLN A 66 5.54 -4.37 14.29
CA GLN A 66 4.90 -4.83 15.52
C GLN A 66 4.44 -3.71 16.44
N HIS A 67 4.73 -2.44 16.14
CA HIS A 67 4.36 -1.30 16.97
C HIS A 67 3.07 -0.62 16.45
N PRO A 68 2.02 -0.45 17.29
CA PRO A 68 0.73 0.07 16.84
C PRO A 68 0.77 1.53 16.36
N SER A 69 1.72 2.33 16.84
CA SER A 69 1.88 3.74 16.46
C SER A 69 2.86 3.97 15.30
N ILE A 70 3.40 2.91 14.69
CA ILE A 70 4.26 2.99 13.51
C ILE A 70 3.52 2.52 12.27
N VAL A 71 3.43 3.40 11.29
CA VAL A 71 2.93 3.10 9.95
C VAL A 71 4.13 2.91 9.04
N GLN A 72 4.42 1.67 8.71
CA GLN A 72 5.52 1.38 7.80
C GLN A 72 5.04 1.40 6.35
N ILE A 73 5.66 2.25 5.52
CA ILE A 73 5.43 2.25 4.08
C ILE A 73 6.16 1.06 3.45
N GLU A 74 5.48 0.38 2.55
CA GLU A 74 6.08 -0.73 1.79
C GLU A 74 7.32 -0.27 1.02
N ARG A 75 8.38 -1.08 1.07
CA ARG A 75 9.65 -0.76 0.41
C ARG A 75 9.54 -0.69 -1.11
N GLY A 76 8.63 -1.44 -1.71
CA GLY A 76 8.31 -1.34 -3.14
C GLY A 76 7.81 0.06 -3.50
N ARG A 77 6.95 0.66 -2.67
CA ARG A 77 6.45 2.02 -2.86
C ARG A 77 7.57 3.07 -2.71
N LEU A 78 8.47 2.88 -1.73
CA LEU A 78 9.64 3.75 -1.58
C LEU A 78 10.56 3.69 -2.82
N ARG A 79 10.87 2.49 -3.33
CA ARG A 79 11.68 2.30 -4.54
C ARG A 79 11.03 2.92 -5.78
N SER A 80 9.74 2.72 -5.96
CA SER A 80 8.99 3.34 -7.06
C SER A 80 9.04 4.87 -7.00
N ALA A 81 8.95 5.46 -5.80
CA ALA A 81 9.07 6.89 -5.60
C ALA A 81 10.50 7.41 -5.82
N ALA A 82 11.52 6.61 -5.52
CA ALA A 82 12.92 6.93 -5.75
C ALA A 82 13.32 6.89 -7.23
N GLY A 83 12.73 5.99 -8.02
CA GLY A 83 13.07 5.78 -9.43
C GLY A 83 14.47 5.22 -9.68
N THR A 84 15.18 4.79 -8.63
CA THR A 84 16.53 4.23 -8.67
C THR A 84 16.75 3.26 -7.51
N ASP A 85 17.65 2.30 -7.69
CA ASP A 85 18.04 1.36 -6.63
C ASP A 85 19.07 1.96 -5.66
N THR A 86 19.78 3.02 -6.06
CA THR A 86 20.77 3.70 -5.20
C THR A 86 20.08 4.80 -4.40
N LEU A 87 19.86 4.55 -3.12
CA LEU A 87 19.20 5.47 -2.21
C LEU A 87 20.22 6.36 -1.48
N THR A 88 20.81 7.34 -2.18
CA THR A 88 21.59 8.39 -1.52
C THR A 88 20.68 9.23 -0.62
N GLU A 89 21.24 9.95 0.37
CA GLU A 89 20.45 10.76 1.30
C GLU A 89 19.50 11.77 0.60
N PRO A 90 19.89 12.50 -0.46
CA PRO A 90 18.97 13.38 -1.19
C PRO A 90 17.82 12.60 -1.88
N VAL A 91 18.14 11.47 -2.53
CA VAL A 91 17.15 10.61 -3.20
C VAL A 91 16.18 10.02 -2.17
N LEU A 92 16.69 9.50 -1.06
CA LEU A 92 15.88 8.98 0.04
C LEU A 92 14.96 10.05 0.63
N THR A 93 15.48 11.28 0.83
CA THR A 93 14.70 12.43 1.31
C THR A 93 13.52 12.73 0.37
N GLN A 94 13.80 12.80 -0.94
CA GLN A 94 12.75 13.08 -1.93
C GLN A 94 11.72 11.95 -1.99
N ALA A 95 12.16 10.71 -2.04
CA ALA A 95 11.29 9.54 -2.11
C ALA A 95 10.41 9.40 -0.85
N ALA A 96 11.00 9.58 0.35
CA ALA A 96 10.27 9.52 1.60
C ALA A 96 9.21 10.62 1.72
N ARG A 97 9.51 11.85 1.26
CA ARG A 97 8.51 12.92 1.17
C ARG A 97 7.39 12.60 0.18
N ALA A 98 7.72 12.01 -0.97
CA ALA A 98 6.73 11.63 -1.98
C ALA A 98 5.72 10.60 -1.44
N VAL A 99 6.15 9.70 -0.55
CA VAL A 99 5.27 8.72 0.10
C VAL A 99 4.69 9.21 1.43
N ARG A 100 4.86 10.50 1.77
CA ARG A 100 4.34 11.12 3.00
C ARG A 100 4.90 10.50 4.29
N ALA A 101 6.14 10.05 4.28
CA ALA A 101 6.82 9.59 5.48
C ALA A 101 7.24 10.75 6.39
N ASP A 102 7.20 10.52 7.71
CA ASP A 102 7.74 11.43 8.73
C ASP A 102 9.23 11.18 8.97
N ALA A 103 9.67 9.93 8.75
CA ALA A 103 11.05 9.55 8.98
C ALA A 103 11.51 8.41 8.06
N ALA A 104 12.84 8.30 7.90
CA ALA A 104 13.50 7.22 7.20
C ALA A 104 14.54 6.54 8.09
N PHE A 105 14.51 5.22 8.12
CA PHE A 105 15.52 4.36 8.74
C PHE A 105 16.50 3.91 7.67
N PHE A 106 17.75 4.21 7.85
CA PHE A 106 18.83 3.89 6.91
C PHE A 106 20.18 3.82 7.64
N GLY A 107 21.24 3.63 6.90
CA GLY A 107 22.58 3.58 7.48
C GLY A 107 23.56 2.92 6.53
N ARG A 108 24.73 2.54 7.06
CA ARG A 108 25.75 1.82 6.30
C ARG A 108 26.33 0.66 7.10
N ILE A 109 26.95 -0.26 6.38
CA ILE A 109 27.69 -1.38 6.96
C ILE A 109 29.14 -1.25 6.51
N GLU A 110 30.06 -1.33 7.46
CA GLU A 110 31.49 -1.22 7.21
C GLU A 110 32.25 -2.33 7.92
N ARG A 111 33.40 -2.70 7.37
CA ARG A 111 34.31 -3.65 8.01
C ARG A 111 35.23 -2.91 8.98
N ARG A 112 35.35 -3.42 10.21
CA ARG A 112 36.26 -2.94 11.24
C ARG A 112 37.15 -4.08 11.71
N GLY A 113 38.28 -4.25 11.06
CA GLY A 113 39.16 -5.40 11.30
C GLY A 113 38.46 -6.70 10.88
N THR A 114 38.32 -7.64 11.82
CA THR A 114 37.61 -8.91 11.61
C THR A 114 36.08 -8.79 11.77
N ASP A 115 35.63 -7.69 12.36
CA ASP A 115 34.21 -7.46 12.69
C ASP A 115 33.51 -6.63 11.63
N LEU A 116 32.21 -6.66 11.66
CA LEU A 116 31.33 -5.78 10.91
C LEU A 116 30.69 -4.76 11.85
N ALA A 117 30.55 -3.54 11.37
CA ALA A 117 29.87 -2.45 12.08
C ALA A 117 28.67 -2.01 11.26
N VAL A 118 27.48 -2.09 11.84
CA VAL A 118 26.29 -1.43 11.33
C VAL A 118 26.22 -0.06 11.97
N VAL A 119 26.25 0.99 11.16
CA VAL A 119 26.14 2.40 11.55
C VAL A 119 24.75 2.91 11.20
N PRO A 120 23.80 2.83 12.13
CA PRO A 120 22.40 3.18 11.84
C PRO A 120 22.23 4.70 11.90
N GLN A 121 21.33 5.21 11.05
CA GLN A 121 20.97 6.61 10.96
C GLN A 121 19.46 6.76 10.86
N LEU A 122 18.91 7.76 11.56
CA LEU A 122 17.52 8.18 11.50
C LEU A 122 17.44 9.54 10.82
N MET A 123 16.63 9.63 9.78
CA MET A 123 16.26 10.92 9.17
C MET A 123 14.84 11.28 9.58
N GLU A 124 14.65 12.41 10.25
CA GLU A 124 13.34 13.03 10.44
C GLU A 124 13.07 14.09 9.36
N LEU A 125 11.90 14.00 8.72
CA LEU A 125 11.50 14.86 7.60
C LEU A 125 10.71 16.07 8.14
N LYS A 126 11.40 17.02 8.76
CA LYS A 126 10.79 18.24 9.31
C LYS A 126 10.46 19.27 8.19
N GLN A 127 9.60 20.23 8.50
CA GLN A 127 9.28 21.33 7.58
C GLN A 127 10.51 22.21 7.29
N SER A 128 11.40 22.38 8.27
CA SER A 128 12.67 23.09 8.14
C SER A 128 13.71 22.39 7.27
N GLY A 129 13.51 21.13 6.95
CA GLY A 129 14.45 20.27 6.21
C GLY A 129 14.61 18.90 6.89
N PRO A 130 15.33 17.97 6.23
CA PRO A 130 15.69 16.69 6.85
C PRO A 130 16.70 16.92 7.99
N GLU A 131 16.50 16.21 9.10
CA GLU A 131 17.42 16.17 10.21
C GLU A 131 17.89 14.72 10.41
N VAL A 132 19.21 14.50 10.33
CA VAL A 132 19.80 13.18 10.43
C VAL A 132 20.46 13.00 11.79
N THR A 133 20.05 11.97 12.51
CA THR A 133 20.61 11.55 13.78
C THR A 133 21.37 10.24 13.59
N SER A 134 22.65 10.21 13.91
CA SER A 134 23.42 8.96 13.97
C SER A 134 23.15 8.25 15.30
N LEU A 135 22.88 6.94 15.22
CA LEU A 135 22.72 6.08 16.39
C LEU A 135 24.04 5.37 16.71
N GLU A 136 24.14 4.77 17.90
CA GLU A 136 25.31 4.01 18.30
C GLU A 136 25.56 2.84 17.34
N PRO A 137 26.81 2.71 16.82
CA PRO A 137 27.16 1.60 15.95
C PRO A 137 27.08 0.25 16.67
N ILE A 138 26.53 -0.76 15.97
CA ILE A 138 26.51 -2.14 16.46
C ILE A 138 27.67 -2.88 15.80
N VAL A 139 28.65 -3.27 16.60
CA VAL A 139 29.85 -3.98 16.13
C VAL A 139 29.83 -5.42 16.61
N ALA A 140 30.04 -6.35 15.69
CA ALA A 140 30.09 -7.78 16.01
C ALA A 140 30.79 -8.59 14.90
N PRO A 141 31.28 -9.80 15.22
CA PRO A 141 31.62 -10.79 14.20
C PRO A 141 30.43 -11.08 13.29
N SER A 142 30.68 -11.36 12.02
CA SER A 142 29.63 -11.58 11.02
C SER A 142 28.58 -12.62 11.47
N ALA A 143 28.98 -13.70 12.13
CA ALA A 143 28.09 -14.76 12.60
C ALA A 143 27.12 -14.29 13.72
N GLU A 144 27.49 -13.27 14.52
CA GLU A 144 26.68 -12.77 15.63
C GLU A 144 25.87 -11.50 15.28
N LEU A 145 26.24 -10.81 14.20
CA LEU A 145 25.76 -9.48 13.87
C LEU A 145 24.22 -9.42 13.86
N PHE A 146 23.57 -10.31 13.13
CA PHE A 146 22.11 -10.30 12.99
C PHE A 146 21.38 -10.59 14.31
N GLY A 147 21.96 -11.37 15.18
CA GLY A 147 21.44 -11.59 16.55
C GLY A 147 21.47 -10.30 17.38
N ARG A 148 22.53 -9.49 17.25
CA ARG A 148 22.68 -8.22 17.96
C ARG A 148 21.79 -7.11 17.39
N LEU A 149 21.45 -7.18 16.11
CA LEU A 149 20.58 -6.19 15.45
C LEU A 149 19.11 -6.25 15.90
N ALA A 150 18.71 -7.28 16.63
CA ALA A 150 17.30 -7.44 17.04
C ALA A 150 16.78 -6.33 17.95
N THR A 151 17.64 -5.61 18.66
CA THR A 151 17.27 -4.44 19.49
C THR A 151 17.17 -3.16 18.68
N LEU A 152 17.73 -3.12 17.47
CA LEU A 152 17.82 -1.92 16.65
C LEU A 152 16.44 -1.32 16.31
N PRO A 153 15.38 -2.10 15.95
CA PRO A 153 14.06 -1.54 15.71
C PRO A 153 13.47 -0.80 16.92
N VAL A 154 13.68 -1.33 18.14
CA VAL A 154 13.25 -0.66 19.38
C VAL A 154 13.99 0.66 19.57
N THR A 155 15.30 0.67 19.29
CA THR A 155 16.14 1.88 19.35
C THR A 155 15.59 2.97 18.41
N TYR A 156 15.28 2.64 17.16
CA TYR A 156 14.68 3.58 16.21
C TYR A 156 13.33 4.12 16.69
N VAL A 157 12.44 3.24 17.16
CA VAL A 157 11.11 3.64 17.65
C VAL A 157 11.23 4.61 18.83
N ARG A 158 12.13 4.33 19.77
CA ARG A 158 12.39 5.20 20.94
C ARG A 158 13.01 6.53 20.54
N THR A 159 13.95 6.54 19.58
CA THR A 159 14.57 7.77 19.06
C THR A 159 13.53 8.68 18.36
N LEU A 160 12.49 8.10 17.77
CA LEU A 160 11.34 8.86 17.25
C LEU A 160 10.39 9.37 18.34
N HIS A 161 10.76 9.23 19.62
CA HIS A 161 9.94 9.60 20.78
C HIS A 161 8.56 8.92 20.79
N VAL A 162 8.47 7.70 20.25
CA VAL A 162 7.27 6.88 20.32
C VAL A 162 7.30 6.08 21.62
N SER A 163 6.27 6.26 22.44
CA SER A 163 6.13 5.53 23.70
C SER A 163 6.04 4.03 23.43
N THR A 164 6.88 3.25 24.06
CA THR A 164 7.00 1.80 23.84
C THR A 164 7.06 1.09 25.19
N THR A 165 6.09 0.26 25.47
CA THR A 165 6.05 -0.60 26.66
C THR A 165 7.07 -1.74 26.55
N ASP A 166 7.42 -2.36 27.68
CA ASP A 166 8.34 -3.53 27.67
C ASP A 166 7.75 -4.69 26.87
N ALA A 167 6.43 -4.91 26.91
CA ALA A 167 5.76 -5.94 26.14
C ALA A 167 5.84 -5.67 24.61
N GLU A 168 5.70 -4.41 24.20
CA GLU A 168 5.87 -4.00 22.80
C GLU A 168 7.33 -4.15 22.37
N ALA A 169 8.28 -3.71 23.20
CA ALA A 169 9.70 -3.89 22.93
C ALA A 169 10.07 -5.37 22.75
N ALA A 170 9.61 -6.24 23.64
CA ALA A 170 9.84 -7.68 23.55
C ALA A 170 9.23 -8.30 22.27
N ARG A 171 8.03 -7.85 21.85
CA ARG A 171 7.40 -8.29 20.60
C ARG A 171 8.18 -7.84 19.38
N ILE A 172 8.63 -6.59 19.36
CA ILE A 172 9.48 -6.02 18.30
C ILE A 172 10.77 -6.81 18.16
N GLU A 173 11.48 -7.04 19.29
CA GLU A 173 12.74 -7.79 19.29
C GLU A 173 12.58 -9.25 18.87
N LYS A 174 11.47 -9.90 19.27
CA LYS A 174 11.14 -11.24 18.82
C LYS A 174 10.97 -11.30 17.30
N ALA A 175 10.21 -10.37 16.72
CA ALA A 175 9.98 -10.30 15.28
C ALA A 175 11.27 -9.94 14.51
N ALA A 176 12.17 -9.19 15.10
CA ALA A 176 13.47 -8.82 14.55
C ALA A 176 14.50 -9.97 14.55
N ARG A 177 14.14 -11.14 15.09
CA ARG A 177 14.95 -12.38 15.07
C ARG A 177 14.21 -13.48 14.30
N PRO A 178 14.04 -13.34 12.98
CA PRO A 178 13.19 -14.24 12.21
C PRO A 178 13.73 -15.67 12.08
N THR A 179 15.03 -15.85 12.24
CA THR A 179 15.71 -17.15 12.33
C THR A 179 16.98 -17.05 13.18
N ARG A 180 17.46 -18.18 13.70
CA ARG A 180 18.75 -18.32 14.39
C ARG A 180 19.84 -18.89 13.48
N VAL A 181 19.53 -19.24 12.24
CA VAL A 181 20.43 -19.89 11.28
C VAL A 181 20.94 -18.82 10.29
N PRO A 182 22.20 -18.33 10.41
CA PRO A 182 22.71 -17.25 9.57
C PRO A 182 22.63 -17.55 8.07
N ARG A 183 22.90 -18.79 7.68
CA ARG A 183 22.82 -19.20 6.26
C ARG A 183 21.40 -19.13 5.71
N ALA A 184 20.39 -19.50 6.49
CA ALA A 184 19.00 -19.37 6.08
C ALA A 184 18.61 -17.91 5.92
N PHE A 185 19.07 -17.02 6.81
CA PHE A 185 18.82 -15.58 6.72
C PHE A 185 19.51 -14.94 5.51
N GLU A 186 20.74 -15.34 5.19
CA GLU A 186 21.42 -14.91 3.96
C GLU A 186 20.61 -15.28 2.71
N LEU A 187 20.23 -16.57 2.58
CA LEU A 187 19.45 -17.05 1.44
C LEU A 187 18.11 -16.31 1.32
N PHE A 188 17.44 -16.09 2.45
CA PHE A 188 16.21 -15.30 2.51
C PHE A 188 16.43 -13.88 2.02
N SER A 189 17.45 -13.17 2.50
CA SER A 189 17.73 -11.79 2.12
C SER A 189 18.09 -11.66 0.64
N ARG A 190 18.89 -12.59 0.11
CA ARG A 190 19.20 -12.65 -1.34
C ARG A 190 17.95 -12.97 -2.18
N GLY A 191 17.06 -13.83 -1.68
CA GLY A 191 15.77 -14.13 -2.29
C GLY A 191 14.87 -12.88 -2.36
N GLN A 192 14.87 -12.05 -1.31
CA GLN A 192 14.15 -10.77 -1.31
C GLN A 192 14.72 -9.80 -2.36
N ILE A 193 16.03 -9.68 -2.45
CA ILE A 193 16.69 -8.84 -3.48
C ILE A 193 16.25 -9.27 -4.88
N SER A 194 16.22 -10.59 -5.14
CA SER A 194 15.76 -11.13 -6.42
C SER A 194 14.29 -10.84 -6.68
N ALA A 195 13.43 -11.03 -5.70
CA ALA A 195 11.99 -10.75 -5.81
C ALA A 195 11.70 -9.27 -6.09
N PHE A 196 12.51 -8.34 -5.57
CA PHE A 196 12.35 -6.91 -5.80
C PHE A 196 12.59 -6.48 -7.25
N ARG A 197 13.21 -7.31 -8.10
CA ARG A 197 13.30 -7.04 -9.54
C ARG A 197 11.92 -7.01 -10.19
N GLY A 198 10.97 -7.77 -9.66
CA GLY A 198 9.58 -7.80 -10.12
C GLY A 198 9.37 -8.48 -11.47
N ASP A 199 10.44 -8.89 -12.16
CA ASP A 199 10.39 -9.65 -13.40
C ASP A 199 10.30 -11.16 -13.14
N GLN A 200 10.02 -11.93 -14.18
CA GLN A 200 9.88 -13.38 -14.10
C GLN A 200 11.18 -14.03 -13.61
N GLU A 201 12.32 -13.65 -14.17
CA GLU A 201 13.64 -14.20 -13.84
C GLU A 201 14.00 -13.94 -12.36
N GLY A 202 13.75 -12.71 -11.87
CA GLY A 202 13.94 -12.36 -10.46
C GLY A 202 13.07 -13.17 -9.52
N ASN A 203 11.80 -13.38 -9.88
CA ASN A 203 10.89 -14.19 -9.09
C ASN A 203 11.28 -15.68 -9.11
N GLU A 204 11.74 -16.23 -10.23
CA GLU A 204 12.23 -17.62 -10.30
C GLU A 204 13.50 -17.82 -9.46
N ALA A 205 14.45 -16.87 -9.54
CA ALA A 205 15.63 -16.87 -8.67
C ALA A 205 15.27 -16.74 -7.19
N ALA A 206 14.25 -15.93 -6.86
CA ALA A 206 13.74 -15.82 -5.49
C ALA A 206 13.14 -17.12 -4.98
N VAL A 207 12.40 -17.87 -5.82
CA VAL A 207 11.86 -19.20 -5.45
C VAL A 207 12.99 -20.16 -5.09
N ASP A 208 14.08 -20.23 -5.87
CA ASP A 208 15.23 -21.10 -5.54
C ASP A 208 15.85 -20.74 -4.19
N LEU A 209 16.18 -19.46 -4.01
CA LEU A 209 16.84 -18.98 -2.79
C LEU A 209 15.97 -19.14 -1.54
N LEU A 210 14.67 -18.83 -1.63
CA LEU A 210 13.74 -18.97 -0.51
C LEU A 210 13.44 -20.43 -0.18
N SER A 211 13.36 -21.32 -1.19
CA SER A 211 13.20 -22.74 -0.97
C SER A 211 14.39 -23.30 -0.20
N ARG A 212 15.60 -22.94 -0.59
CA ARG A 212 16.83 -23.32 0.12
C ARG A 212 16.90 -22.71 1.52
N ALA A 213 16.37 -21.50 1.73
CA ALA A 213 16.28 -20.92 3.07
C ALA A 213 15.39 -21.78 4.00
N VAL A 214 14.25 -22.25 3.49
CA VAL A 214 13.33 -23.15 4.22
C VAL A 214 13.93 -24.55 4.42
N GLU A 215 14.71 -25.06 3.46
CA GLU A 215 15.43 -26.33 3.62
C GLU A 215 16.50 -26.27 4.71
N VAL A 216 17.24 -25.14 4.77
CA VAL A 216 18.31 -24.93 5.79
C VAL A 216 17.72 -24.67 7.17
N ASP A 217 16.58 -24.00 7.26
CA ASP A 217 15.83 -23.78 8.50
C ASP A 217 14.33 -24.02 8.26
N PRO A 218 13.83 -25.25 8.46
CA PRO A 218 12.41 -25.57 8.32
C PRO A 218 11.49 -24.81 9.28
N SER A 219 12.03 -24.18 10.33
CA SER A 219 11.27 -23.38 11.29
C SER A 219 11.17 -21.90 10.87
N PHE A 220 11.80 -21.50 9.76
CA PHE A 220 11.86 -20.11 9.31
C PHE A 220 10.54 -19.67 8.67
N VAL A 221 9.57 -19.32 9.53
CA VAL A 221 8.19 -18.92 9.14
C VAL A 221 8.17 -17.82 8.10
N VAL A 222 9.00 -16.79 8.27
CA VAL A 222 9.01 -15.63 7.35
C VAL A 222 9.49 -16.03 5.95
N ALA A 223 10.45 -16.98 5.84
CA ALA A 223 10.89 -17.50 4.55
C ALA A 223 9.79 -18.31 3.86
N ALA A 224 9.10 -19.18 4.60
CA ALA A 224 7.95 -19.92 4.08
C ALA A 224 6.83 -18.98 3.59
N TYR A 225 6.50 -17.96 4.36
CA TYR A 225 5.54 -16.92 3.95
C TYR A 225 5.98 -16.22 2.67
N MET A 226 7.22 -15.75 2.59
CA MET A 226 7.72 -15.05 1.41
C MET A 226 7.82 -15.93 0.17
N LEU A 227 8.14 -17.21 0.32
CA LEU A 227 8.07 -18.18 -0.78
C LEU A 227 6.63 -18.28 -1.32
N GLY A 228 5.64 -18.25 -0.45
CA GLY A 228 4.22 -18.16 -0.83
C GLY A 228 3.89 -16.87 -1.60
N VAL A 229 4.41 -15.72 -1.16
CA VAL A 229 4.23 -14.44 -1.84
C VAL A 229 4.82 -14.48 -3.26
N VAL A 230 6.04 -14.98 -3.42
CA VAL A 230 6.70 -15.08 -4.75
C VAL A 230 5.94 -16.07 -5.65
N HIS A 231 5.48 -17.19 -5.12
CA HIS A 231 4.61 -18.10 -5.89
C HIS A 231 3.32 -17.43 -6.34
N SER A 232 2.73 -16.58 -5.50
CA SER A 232 1.53 -15.81 -5.86
C SER A 232 1.82 -14.82 -7.01
N SER A 233 2.95 -14.13 -6.97
CA SER A 233 3.39 -13.20 -8.03
C SER A 233 3.62 -13.92 -9.38
N LEU A 234 4.08 -15.17 -9.34
CA LEU A 234 4.23 -16.03 -10.52
C LEU A 234 2.91 -16.67 -10.99
N GLY A 235 1.77 -16.37 -10.34
CA GLY A 235 0.48 -17.00 -10.64
C GLY A 235 0.32 -18.44 -10.15
N ASN A 236 1.29 -18.98 -9.41
CA ASN A 236 1.32 -20.35 -8.90
C ASN A 236 0.47 -20.51 -7.62
N ARG A 237 -0.84 -20.25 -7.74
CA ARG A 237 -1.79 -20.14 -6.62
C ARG A 237 -1.77 -21.33 -5.66
N TRP A 238 -1.66 -22.56 -6.17
CA TRP A 238 -1.63 -23.77 -5.34
C TRP A 238 -0.38 -23.85 -4.48
N LYS A 239 0.77 -23.53 -5.05
CA LYS A 239 2.04 -23.46 -4.31
C LYS A 239 2.01 -22.33 -3.29
N ALA A 240 1.48 -21.16 -3.65
CA ALA A 240 1.28 -20.06 -2.72
C ALA A 240 0.42 -20.47 -1.52
N ALA A 241 -0.75 -21.08 -1.77
CA ALA A 241 -1.63 -21.56 -0.70
C ALA A 241 -0.95 -22.59 0.22
N ALA A 242 -0.17 -23.50 -0.36
CA ALA A 242 0.57 -24.50 0.42
C ALA A 242 1.58 -23.84 1.36
N GLN A 243 2.36 -22.87 0.87
CA GLN A 243 3.35 -22.16 1.67
C GLN A 243 2.70 -21.25 2.74
N PHE A 244 1.60 -20.57 2.44
CA PHE A 244 0.89 -19.79 3.45
C PHE A 244 0.31 -20.67 4.56
N ARG A 245 -0.25 -21.85 4.22
CA ARG A 245 -0.72 -22.81 5.22
C ARG A 245 0.43 -23.38 6.05
N ALA A 246 1.55 -23.73 5.42
CA ALA A 246 2.75 -24.15 6.15
C ALA A 246 3.21 -23.07 7.14
N ALA A 247 3.24 -21.81 6.73
CA ALA A 247 3.58 -20.70 7.62
C ALA A 247 2.60 -20.55 8.80
N THR A 248 1.26 -20.74 8.59
CA THR A 248 0.29 -20.72 9.69
C THR A 248 0.42 -21.93 10.64
N GLN A 249 0.94 -23.05 10.17
CA GLN A 249 1.21 -24.23 11.00
C GLN A 249 2.49 -24.05 11.82
N LEU A 250 3.52 -23.43 11.24
CA LEU A 250 4.79 -23.13 11.91
C LEU A 250 4.63 -22.09 13.03
N ASP A 251 3.92 -21.00 12.75
CA ASP A 251 3.56 -20.00 13.75
C ASP A 251 2.09 -19.54 13.59
N PRO A 252 1.16 -20.14 14.35
CA PRO A 252 -0.25 -19.75 14.33
C PRO A 252 -0.53 -18.32 14.79
N GLN A 253 0.47 -17.64 15.40
CA GLN A 253 0.36 -16.25 15.85
C GLN A 253 0.91 -15.23 14.83
N TYR A 254 1.43 -15.71 13.69
CA TYR A 254 1.96 -14.83 12.64
C TYR A 254 0.83 -14.39 11.69
N PRO A 255 0.41 -13.10 11.68
CA PRO A 255 -0.81 -12.67 10.98
C PRO A 255 -0.68 -12.56 9.47
N GLU A 256 0.55 -12.34 8.93
CA GLU A 256 0.76 -12.12 7.49
C GLU A 256 0.29 -13.27 6.59
N PRO A 257 0.53 -14.56 6.92
CA PRO A 257 0.04 -15.67 6.12
C PRO A 257 -1.50 -15.74 6.05
N TYR A 258 -2.20 -15.37 7.13
CA TYR A 258 -3.67 -15.31 7.11
C TYR A 258 -4.18 -14.21 6.18
N LYS A 259 -3.56 -13.02 6.22
CA LYS A 259 -3.88 -11.94 5.28
C LYS A 259 -3.64 -12.37 3.83
N ALA A 260 -2.50 -13.04 3.56
CA ALA A 260 -2.18 -13.53 2.23
C ALA A 260 -3.12 -14.65 1.74
N LEU A 261 -3.60 -15.52 2.62
CA LEU A 261 -4.66 -16.47 2.30
C LEU A 261 -5.97 -15.76 1.95
N GLY A 262 -6.31 -14.69 2.67
CA GLY A 262 -7.45 -13.84 2.36
C GLY A 262 -7.36 -13.25 0.95
N ASP A 263 -6.21 -12.67 0.58
CA ASP A 263 -5.95 -12.15 -0.77
C ASP A 263 -6.11 -13.24 -1.84
N LEU A 264 -5.57 -14.43 -1.56
CA LEU A 264 -5.65 -15.55 -2.47
C LEU A 264 -7.09 -16.03 -2.67
N TYR A 265 -7.90 -16.10 -1.61
CA TYR A 265 -9.32 -16.46 -1.69
C TYR A 265 -10.13 -15.42 -2.43
N LEU A 266 -9.88 -14.14 -2.19
CA LEU A 266 -10.56 -13.03 -2.84
C LEU A 266 -10.29 -13.00 -4.35
N SER A 267 -9.07 -13.34 -4.78
CA SER A 267 -8.67 -13.36 -6.19
C SER A 267 -9.13 -14.58 -6.97
N GLN A 268 -9.81 -15.56 -6.35
CA GLN A 268 -10.23 -16.78 -7.03
C GLN A 268 -11.53 -16.62 -7.83
N PRO A 269 -11.63 -17.27 -9.01
CA PRO A 269 -12.86 -17.23 -9.82
C PRO A 269 -14.09 -17.80 -9.11
N ARG A 270 -13.88 -18.72 -8.15
CA ARG A 270 -14.96 -19.37 -7.38
C ARG A 270 -15.56 -18.50 -6.28
N ARG A 271 -15.15 -17.23 -6.17
CA ARG A 271 -15.69 -16.25 -5.22
C ARG A 271 -15.72 -16.76 -3.78
N LEU A 272 -14.57 -17.15 -3.25
CA LEU A 272 -14.41 -17.66 -1.88
C LEU A 272 -14.42 -16.50 -0.86
N PHE A 273 -15.42 -15.64 -0.95
CA PHE A 273 -15.49 -14.39 -0.16
C PHE A 273 -15.62 -14.65 1.34
N ASP A 274 -16.34 -15.72 1.75
CA ASP A 274 -16.48 -16.04 3.17
C ASP A 274 -15.16 -16.48 3.77
N GLN A 275 -14.40 -17.33 3.06
CA GLN A 275 -13.06 -17.73 3.48
C GLN A 275 -12.09 -16.54 3.51
N ALA A 276 -12.23 -15.59 2.57
CA ALA A 276 -11.43 -14.37 2.59
C ALA A 276 -11.75 -13.52 3.83
N VAL A 277 -13.02 -13.31 4.14
CA VAL A 277 -13.47 -12.59 5.35
C VAL A 277 -12.94 -13.26 6.62
N GLU A 278 -13.03 -14.59 6.72
CA GLU A 278 -12.52 -15.35 7.87
C GLU A 278 -11.00 -15.19 8.02
N ALA A 279 -10.25 -15.32 6.93
CA ALA A 279 -8.80 -15.21 6.94
C ALA A 279 -8.34 -13.79 7.34
N TYR A 280 -8.93 -12.72 6.77
CA TYR A 280 -8.63 -11.35 7.18
C TYR A 280 -9.03 -11.08 8.64
N SER A 281 -10.19 -11.61 9.09
CA SER A 281 -10.62 -11.48 10.48
C SER A 281 -9.63 -12.13 11.44
N LYS A 282 -9.07 -13.28 11.06
CA LYS A 282 -8.02 -13.95 11.84
C LYS A 282 -6.73 -13.14 11.89
N ALA A 283 -6.31 -12.55 10.78
CA ALA A 283 -5.15 -11.66 10.76
C ALA A 283 -5.35 -10.43 11.69
N ILE A 284 -6.56 -9.86 11.70
CA ILE A 284 -6.94 -8.72 12.56
C ILE A 284 -6.99 -9.15 14.03
N GLU A 285 -7.53 -10.32 14.35
CA GLU A 285 -7.53 -10.86 15.72
C GLU A 285 -6.12 -10.96 16.28
N LEU A 286 -5.17 -11.43 15.46
CA LEU A 286 -3.76 -11.59 15.84
C LEU A 286 -3.01 -10.24 15.94
N ARG A 287 -3.35 -9.29 15.08
CA ARG A 287 -2.79 -7.92 15.07
C ARG A 287 -3.90 -6.90 14.84
N PRO A 288 -4.52 -6.35 15.90
CA PRO A 288 -5.66 -5.44 15.79
C PRO A 288 -5.38 -4.12 15.06
N PHE A 289 -4.11 -3.77 14.84
CA PHE A 289 -3.67 -2.58 14.09
C PHE A 289 -3.14 -2.91 12.68
N TYR A 290 -3.47 -4.07 12.13
CA TYR A 290 -3.01 -4.50 10.81
C TYR A 290 -3.84 -3.84 9.70
N ALA A 291 -3.45 -2.64 9.29
CA ALA A 291 -4.18 -1.83 8.31
C ALA A 291 -4.51 -2.58 7.02
N ASP A 292 -3.54 -3.32 6.45
CA ASP A 292 -3.74 -4.04 5.18
C ASP A 292 -4.74 -5.19 5.28
N ALA A 293 -4.87 -5.80 6.45
CA ALA A 293 -5.90 -6.81 6.69
C ALA A 293 -7.31 -6.18 6.73
N TYR A 294 -7.44 -4.97 7.26
CA TYR A 294 -8.70 -4.22 7.17
C TYR A 294 -9.03 -3.79 5.74
N VAL A 295 -8.03 -3.44 4.92
CA VAL A 295 -8.24 -3.16 3.49
C VAL A 295 -8.81 -4.40 2.80
N GLY A 296 -8.15 -5.55 2.96
CA GLY A 296 -8.62 -6.81 2.38
C GLY A 296 -10.00 -7.23 2.87
N LEU A 297 -10.31 -7.02 4.16
CA LEU A 297 -11.64 -7.25 4.73
C LEU A 297 -12.68 -6.34 4.06
N GLY A 298 -12.35 -5.08 3.83
CA GLY A 298 -13.20 -4.13 3.10
C GLY A 298 -13.47 -4.58 1.68
N ASP A 299 -12.43 -4.98 0.94
CA ASP A 299 -12.56 -5.52 -0.42
C ASP A 299 -13.45 -6.79 -0.46
N ALA A 300 -13.25 -7.71 0.50
CA ALA A 300 -14.05 -8.95 0.57
C ALA A 300 -15.53 -8.67 0.91
N LYS A 301 -15.80 -7.72 1.81
CA LYS A 301 -17.17 -7.30 2.15
C LYS A 301 -17.86 -6.58 0.99
N ALA A 302 -17.14 -5.69 0.29
CA ALA A 302 -17.66 -5.05 -0.92
C ALA A 302 -18.02 -6.09 -2.00
N ALA A 303 -17.16 -7.10 -2.20
CA ALA A 303 -17.42 -8.20 -3.14
C ALA A 303 -18.62 -9.06 -2.74
N LYS A 304 -19.00 -9.09 -1.45
CA LYS A 304 -20.25 -9.70 -0.93
C LYS A 304 -21.45 -8.76 -0.96
N SER A 305 -21.29 -7.53 -1.46
CA SER A 305 -22.30 -6.46 -1.41
C SER A 305 -22.65 -6.00 0.02
N ASP A 306 -21.79 -6.30 1.02
CA ASP A 306 -21.85 -5.70 2.35
C ASP A 306 -21.17 -4.33 2.33
N ILE A 307 -21.84 -3.36 1.73
CA ILE A 307 -21.26 -2.04 1.45
C ILE A 307 -20.97 -1.26 2.72
N ASP A 308 -21.86 -1.28 3.72
CA ASP A 308 -21.65 -0.59 4.99
C ASP A 308 -20.51 -1.23 5.79
N GLY A 309 -20.44 -2.55 5.80
CA GLY A 309 -19.33 -3.29 6.37
C GLY A 309 -17.99 -3.04 5.68
N ALA A 310 -17.99 -2.83 4.35
CA ALA A 310 -16.80 -2.47 3.60
C ALA A 310 -16.31 -1.07 3.99
N ILE A 311 -17.21 -0.07 4.03
CA ILE A 311 -16.89 1.30 4.47
C ILE A 311 -16.29 1.28 5.88
N ALA A 312 -16.92 0.56 6.82
CA ALA A 312 -16.42 0.46 8.19
C ALA A 312 -15.00 -0.15 8.27
N ALA A 313 -14.73 -1.20 7.47
CA ALA A 313 -13.41 -1.81 7.41
C ALA A 313 -12.36 -0.85 6.81
N TYR A 314 -12.66 -0.14 5.72
CA TYR A 314 -11.79 0.87 5.14
C TYR A 314 -11.51 2.04 6.10
N GLN A 315 -12.53 2.51 6.84
CA GLN A 315 -12.33 3.54 7.86
C GLN A 315 -11.38 3.06 8.97
N LYS A 316 -11.50 1.80 9.40
CA LYS A 316 -10.55 1.19 10.34
C LYS A 316 -9.13 1.09 9.74
N ALA A 317 -8.99 0.74 8.48
CA ALA A 317 -7.70 0.75 7.80
C ALA A 317 -7.04 2.14 7.85
N LEU A 318 -7.82 3.22 7.63
CA LEU A 318 -7.33 4.60 7.69
C LEU A 318 -6.98 5.08 9.10
N VAL A 319 -7.58 4.51 10.15
CA VAL A 319 -7.14 4.77 11.54
C VAL A 319 -5.71 4.32 11.76
N TYR A 320 -5.31 3.19 11.17
CA TYR A 320 -3.98 2.61 11.34
C TYR A 320 -2.99 2.97 10.23
N ASN A 321 -3.46 3.35 9.06
CA ASN A 321 -2.64 3.85 7.95
C ASN A 321 -3.37 4.96 7.17
N PRO A 322 -3.29 6.21 7.65
CA PRO A 322 -4.01 7.34 7.04
C PRO A 322 -3.45 7.77 5.67
N VAL A 323 -2.28 7.29 5.30
CA VAL A 323 -1.60 7.66 4.03
C VAL A 323 -1.72 6.56 2.96
N ASN A 324 -2.76 5.73 3.02
CA ASN A 324 -3.03 4.69 2.04
C ASN A 324 -3.95 5.21 0.91
N PRO A 325 -3.41 5.50 -0.30
CA PRO A 325 -4.22 6.05 -1.41
C PRO A 325 -5.27 5.06 -1.93
N ARG A 326 -4.97 3.74 -1.87
CA ARG A 326 -5.89 2.69 -2.33
C ARG A 326 -7.20 2.69 -1.55
N VAL A 327 -7.14 2.90 -0.23
CA VAL A 327 -8.35 2.94 0.61
C VAL A 327 -9.24 4.12 0.23
N HIS A 328 -8.66 5.30 0.02
CA HIS A 328 -9.41 6.47 -0.42
C HIS A 328 -10.03 6.27 -1.81
N MET A 329 -9.31 5.64 -2.74
CA MET A 329 -9.83 5.26 -4.06
C MET A 329 -11.00 4.27 -3.93
N SER A 330 -10.88 3.22 -3.09
CA SER A 330 -11.96 2.24 -2.87
C SER A 330 -13.21 2.88 -2.26
N LEU A 331 -13.03 3.80 -1.29
CA LEU A 331 -14.13 4.59 -0.73
C LEU A 331 -14.78 5.48 -1.80
N GLY A 332 -13.98 6.13 -2.67
CA GLY A 332 -14.47 6.90 -3.79
C GLY A 332 -15.37 6.09 -4.72
N LYS A 333 -14.94 4.89 -5.10
CA LYS A 333 -15.73 3.94 -5.92
C LYS A 333 -17.05 3.57 -5.25
N ILE A 334 -17.03 3.27 -3.94
CA ILE A 334 -18.24 2.92 -3.19
C ILE A 334 -19.19 4.13 -3.07
N TYR A 335 -18.68 5.29 -2.71
CA TYR A 335 -19.50 6.50 -2.56
C TYR A 335 -20.16 6.88 -3.88
N TYR A 336 -19.43 6.77 -5.00
CA TYR A 336 -19.98 7.07 -6.33
C TYR A 336 -20.94 5.99 -6.80
N GLY A 337 -20.47 4.74 -6.91
CA GLY A 337 -21.20 3.67 -7.61
C GLY A 337 -22.33 3.05 -6.79
N GLU A 338 -22.14 2.91 -5.46
CA GLU A 338 -23.08 2.16 -4.62
C GLU A 338 -24.01 3.07 -3.80
N LYS A 339 -23.52 4.25 -3.39
CA LYS A 339 -24.26 5.16 -2.51
C LYS A 339 -24.79 6.41 -3.22
N GLY A 340 -24.29 6.76 -4.41
CA GLY A 340 -24.64 7.99 -5.10
C GLY A 340 -24.23 9.27 -4.33
N LEU A 341 -23.23 9.14 -3.46
CA LEU A 341 -22.70 10.22 -2.61
C LEU A 341 -21.57 10.94 -3.36
N TYR A 342 -21.92 11.79 -4.31
CA TYR A 342 -20.96 12.40 -5.24
C TYR A 342 -19.94 13.30 -4.55
N TYR A 343 -20.35 14.07 -3.53
CA TYR A 343 -19.44 14.95 -2.80
C TYR A 343 -18.39 14.16 -2.04
N GLU A 344 -18.79 13.11 -1.36
CA GLU A 344 -17.92 12.18 -0.63
C GLU A 344 -16.98 11.46 -1.61
N ALA A 345 -17.48 11.06 -2.77
CA ALA A 345 -16.68 10.43 -3.81
C ALA A 345 -15.58 11.36 -4.34
N VAL A 346 -15.92 12.62 -4.65
CA VAL A 346 -14.94 13.64 -5.08
C VAL A 346 -13.86 13.84 -4.02
N ASN A 347 -14.26 13.96 -2.75
CA ASN A 347 -13.29 14.15 -1.64
C ASN A 347 -12.38 12.93 -1.48
N ALA A 348 -12.93 11.73 -1.59
CA ALA A 348 -12.16 10.49 -1.49
C ALA A 348 -11.16 10.34 -2.65
N TYR A 349 -11.59 10.55 -3.90
CA TYR A 349 -10.68 10.50 -5.05
C TYR A 349 -9.61 11.60 -5.00
N LYS A 350 -9.97 12.82 -4.63
CA LYS A 350 -8.97 13.90 -4.43
C LYS A 350 -7.93 13.54 -3.38
N LYS A 351 -8.36 12.92 -2.27
CA LYS A 351 -7.43 12.45 -1.25
C LYS A 351 -6.53 11.32 -1.76
N ALA A 352 -7.05 10.40 -2.56
CA ALA A 352 -6.25 9.37 -3.22
C ALA A 352 -5.19 10.00 -4.15
N ILE A 353 -5.57 11.00 -4.95
CA ILE A 353 -4.66 11.72 -5.86
C ILE A 353 -3.61 12.54 -5.09
N ASP A 354 -3.99 13.17 -3.96
CA ASP A 354 -3.03 13.89 -3.10
C ASP A 354 -1.94 12.95 -2.54
N LEU A 355 -2.31 11.71 -2.21
CA LEU A 355 -1.39 10.69 -1.70
C LEU A 355 -0.61 9.96 -2.80
N ASP A 356 -1.19 9.84 -3.99
CA ASP A 356 -0.56 9.28 -5.19
C ASP A 356 -0.96 10.09 -6.43
N PRO A 357 -0.20 11.13 -6.78
CA PRO A 357 -0.50 11.99 -7.92
C PRO A 357 -0.51 11.28 -9.29
N ARG A 358 0.07 10.08 -9.37
CA ARG A 358 0.11 9.27 -10.59
C ARG A 358 -0.97 8.18 -10.64
N SER A 359 -1.90 8.16 -9.69
CA SER A 359 -3.00 7.19 -9.69
C SER A 359 -3.96 7.44 -10.85
N VAL A 360 -3.82 6.62 -11.90
CA VAL A 360 -4.71 6.62 -13.08
C VAL A 360 -6.15 6.33 -12.66
N ASP A 361 -6.36 5.29 -11.87
CA ASP A 361 -7.70 4.86 -11.43
C ASP A 361 -8.45 5.95 -10.63
N ALA A 362 -7.73 6.65 -9.73
CA ALA A 362 -8.37 7.70 -8.94
C ALA A 362 -8.75 8.90 -9.80
N ARG A 363 -7.92 9.25 -10.79
CA ARG A 363 -8.22 10.33 -11.73
C ARG A 363 -9.36 9.96 -12.69
N MET A 364 -9.38 8.72 -13.18
CA MET A 364 -10.49 8.22 -13.99
C MET A 364 -11.81 8.32 -13.21
N GLY A 365 -11.85 7.78 -11.99
CA GLY A 365 -13.06 7.86 -11.16
C GLY A 365 -13.48 9.29 -10.81
N LEU A 366 -12.53 10.21 -10.56
CA LEU A 366 -12.83 11.62 -10.34
C LEU A 366 -13.41 12.28 -11.61
N GLY A 367 -12.82 11.98 -12.78
CA GLY A 367 -13.31 12.45 -14.07
C GLY A 367 -14.74 11.99 -14.37
N GLU A 368 -15.06 10.72 -14.11
CA GLU A 368 -16.41 10.15 -14.25
C GLU A 368 -17.43 10.84 -13.34
N VAL A 369 -17.07 11.10 -12.07
CA VAL A 369 -17.97 11.85 -11.16
C VAL A 369 -18.22 13.25 -11.67
N TYR A 370 -17.18 13.96 -12.15
CA TYR A 370 -17.33 15.30 -12.70
C TYR A 370 -18.17 15.30 -13.98
N GLU A 371 -17.95 14.34 -14.88
CA GLU A 371 -18.73 14.19 -16.12
C GLU A 371 -20.22 14.00 -15.82
N GLU A 372 -20.58 13.10 -14.90
CA GLU A 372 -21.97 12.86 -14.52
C GLU A 372 -22.64 14.10 -13.90
N LYS A 373 -21.86 14.95 -13.22
CA LYS A 373 -22.35 16.21 -12.67
C LYS A 373 -22.35 17.37 -13.67
N GLY A 374 -21.97 17.12 -14.93
CA GLY A 374 -21.88 18.15 -15.95
C GLY A 374 -20.74 19.14 -15.75
N LEU A 375 -19.78 18.81 -14.87
CA LEU A 375 -18.55 19.57 -14.63
C LEU A 375 -17.51 19.20 -15.68
N TYR A 376 -17.84 19.48 -16.95
CA TYR A 376 -17.07 18.99 -18.09
C TYR A 376 -15.65 19.54 -18.18
N LYS A 377 -15.40 20.75 -17.65
CA LYS A 377 -14.05 21.33 -17.62
C LYS A 377 -13.15 20.55 -16.66
N GLU A 378 -13.65 20.25 -15.48
CA GLU A 378 -12.97 19.49 -14.46
C GLU A 378 -12.73 18.05 -14.93
N ALA A 379 -13.73 17.41 -15.55
CA ALA A 379 -13.57 16.08 -16.14
C ALA A 379 -12.48 16.06 -17.24
N THR A 380 -12.47 17.08 -18.12
CA THR A 380 -11.44 17.23 -19.16
C THR A 380 -10.04 17.25 -18.56
N GLU A 381 -9.83 18.00 -17.48
CA GLU A 381 -8.52 18.11 -16.83
C GLU A 381 -8.06 16.75 -16.28
N GLU A 382 -8.94 16.02 -15.58
CA GLU A 382 -8.57 14.71 -15.02
C GLU A 382 -8.26 13.66 -16.10
N TYR A 383 -9.07 13.58 -17.18
CA TYR A 383 -8.79 12.67 -18.29
C TYR A 383 -7.52 13.03 -19.06
N ARG A 384 -7.21 14.31 -19.21
CA ARG A 384 -5.92 14.76 -19.78
C ARG A 384 -4.75 14.32 -18.91
N ARG A 385 -4.87 14.48 -17.58
CA ARG A 385 -3.83 14.00 -16.64
C ARG A 385 -3.61 12.51 -16.72
N VAL A 386 -4.68 11.71 -16.93
CA VAL A 386 -4.52 10.27 -17.18
C VAL A 386 -3.70 10.02 -18.44
N ILE A 387 -4.00 10.72 -19.54
CA ILE A 387 -3.30 10.56 -20.82
C ILE A 387 -1.82 11.03 -20.73
N GLU A 388 -1.54 12.03 -19.89
CA GLU A 388 -0.15 12.46 -19.59
C GLU A 388 0.63 11.39 -18.83
N ILE A 389 -0.02 10.66 -17.90
CA ILE A 389 0.58 9.57 -17.12
C ILE A 389 0.74 8.32 -17.97
N ASP A 390 -0.30 7.97 -18.72
CA ASP A 390 -0.36 6.81 -19.63
C ASP A 390 -0.92 7.25 -21.00
N SER A 391 -0.02 7.52 -21.93
CA SER A 391 -0.35 8.00 -23.27
C SER A 391 -1.09 6.98 -24.14
N LYS A 392 -1.25 5.74 -23.67
CA LYS A 392 -1.97 4.66 -24.36
C LYS A 392 -3.28 4.27 -23.67
N HIS A 393 -3.73 5.01 -22.68
CA HIS A 393 -4.94 4.72 -21.93
C HIS A 393 -6.20 4.99 -22.78
N THR A 394 -6.69 3.96 -23.49
CA THR A 394 -7.84 4.05 -24.42
C THR A 394 -9.09 4.57 -23.73
N GLY A 395 -9.44 4.09 -22.53
CA GLY A 395 -10.60 4.55 -21.78
C GLY A 395 -10.60 6.06 -21.49
N ALA A 396 -9.45 6.63 -21.08
CA ALA A 396 -9.34 8.07 -20.86
C ALA A 396 -9.47 8.87 -22.15
N MET A 397 -8.93 8.37 -23.27
CA MET A 397 -9.07 9.01 -24.57
C MET A 397 -10.51 9.00 -25.05
N TYR A 398 -11.23 7.89 -24.84
CA TYR A 398 -12.65 7.75 -25.17
C TYR A 398 -13.50 8.72 -24.36
N ASN A 399 -13.37 8.71 -23.03
CA ASN A 399 -14.12 9.58 -22.14
C ASN A 399 -13.83 11.08 -22.41
N LEU A 400 -12.54 11.43 -22.67
CA LEU A 400 -12.16 12.79 -23.06
C LEU A 400 -12.87 13.23 -24.34
N ALA A 401 -12.99 12.34 -25.33
CA ALA A 401 -13.69 12.67 -26.58
C ALA A 401 -15.20 12.90 -26.34
N LEU A 402 -15.85 12.09 -25.50
CA LEU A 402 -17.25 12.28 -25.09
C LEU A 402 -17.45 13.62 -24.39
N VAL A 403 -16.56 13.99 -23.47
CA VAL A 403 -16.64 15.27 -22.76
C VAL A 403 -16.43 16.43 -23.73
N TYR A 404 -15.49 16.33 -24.67
CA TYR A 404 -15.29 17.35 -25.68
C TYR A 404 -16.51 17.57 -26.58
N GLU A 405 -17.32 16.55 -26.85
CA GLU A 405 -18.59 16.71 -27.57
C GLU A 405 -19.53 17.72 -26.89
N LYS A 406 -19.43 17.87 -25.58
CA LYS A 406 -20.26 18.80 -24.79
C LYS A 406 -19.71 20.22 -24.73
N VAL A 407 -18.38 20.41 -24.87
CA VAL A 407 -17.72 21.68 -24.61
C VAL A 407 -16.96 22.24 -25.82
N ASP A 408 -16.42 21.39 -26.69
CA ASP A 408 -15.63 21.78 -27.88
C ASP A 408 -15.72 20.68 -28.97
N PRO A 409 -16.74 20.74 -29.84
CA PRO A 409 -16.91 19.75 -30.90
C PRO A 409 -15.73 19.61 -31.86
N LYS A 410 -14.93 20.67 -32.04
CA LYS A 410 -13.72 20.60 -32.90
C LYS A 410 -12.62 19.78 -32.23
N ALA A 411 -12.39 20.00 -30.92
CA ALA A 411 -11.47 19.18 -30.14
C ALA A 411 -11.94 17.72 -30.06
N ALA A 412 -13.26 17.50 -29.98
CA ALA A 412 -13.83 16.15 -29.99
C ALA A 412 -13.49 15.36 -31.28
N ILE A 413 -13.57 16.01 -32.46
CA ILE A 413 -13.20 15.38 -33.72
C ILE A 413 -11.75 14.89 -33.67
N ALA A 414 -10.81 15.76 -33.29
CA ALA A 414 -9.39 15.43 -33.22
C ALA A 414 -9.12 14.31 -32.17
N GLN A 415 -9.85 14.34 -31.04
CA GLN A 415 -9.68 13.33 -29.98
C GLN A 415 -10.23 11.97 -30.41
N TRP A 416 -11.38 11.92 -31.12
CA TRP A 416 -11.92 10.69 -31.69
C TRP A 416 -11.00 10.08 -32.72
N GLU A 417 -10.39 10.90 -33.60
CA GLU A 417 -9.43 10.42 -34.60
C GLU A 417 -8.22 9.77 -33.92
N ARG A 418 -7.69 10.42 -32.88
CA ARG A 418 -6.56 9.90 -32.08
C ARG A 418 -6.91 8.59 -31.36
N TYR A 419 -8.11 8.51 -30.76
CA TYR A 419 -8.59 7.29 -30.12
C TYR A 419 -8.70 6.14 -31.14
N ILE A 420 -9.34 6.37 -32.30
CA ILE A 420 -9.53 5.36 -33.34
C ILE A 420 -8.20 4.86 -33.88
N GLU A 421 -7.23 5.76 -34.08
CA GLU A 421 -5.88 5.39 -34.53
C GLU A 421 -5.19 4.45 -33.51
N LEU A 422 -5.23 4.79 -32.24
CA LEU A 422 -4.60 3.99 -31.17
C LEU A 422 -5.33 2.67 -30.91
N ALA A 423 -6.67 2.70 -30.88
CA ALA A 423 -7.50 1.58 -30.42
C ALA A 423 -7.80 0.55 -31.54
N SER A 424 -7.78 0.95 -32.83
CA SER A 424 -8.12 0.05 -33.94
C SER A 424 -7.30 -1.23 -34.02
N PRO A 425 -5.98 -1.28 -33.67
CA PRO A 425 -5.22 -2.51 -33.64
C PRO A 425 -5.56 -3.45 -32.47
N LEU A 426 -6.31 -2.98 -31.47
CA LEU A 426 -6.59 -3.69 -30.23
C LEU A 426 -7.89 -4.48 -30.38
N ALA A 427 -7.81 -5.80 -30.32
CA ALA A 427 -9.00 -6.67 -30.47
C ALA A 427 -10.07 -6.42 -29.39
N THR A 428 -9.64 -6.00 -28.19
CA THR A 428 -10.52 -5.65 -27.05
C THR A 428 -11.31 -4.37 -27.27
N GLU A 429 -10.85 -3.47 -28.16
CA GLU A 429 -11.46 -2.16 -28.42
C GLU A 429 -12.36 -2.14 -29.66
N LYS A 430 -12.51 -3.25 -30.36
CA LYS A 430 -13.19 -3.30 -31.67
C LYS A 430 -14.57 -2.64 -31.65
N ASP A 431 -15.41 -3.02 -30.68
CA ASP A 431 -16.79 -2.52 -30.61
C ASP A 431 -16.82 -1.01 -30.25
N TRP A 432 -15.92 -0.58 -29.38
CA TRP A 432 -15.78 0.82 -28.98
C TRP A 432 -15.25 1.69 -30.12
N VAL A 433 -14.36 1.16 -30.96
CA VAL A 433 -13.86 1.83 -32.17
C VAL A 433 -15.01 2.04 -33.18
N ASP A 434 -15.92 1.09 -33.34
CA ASP A 434 -17.08 1.25 -34.23
C ASP A 434 -18.05 2.31 -33.70
N VAL A 435 -18.28 2.38 -32.40
CA VAL A 435 -19.02 3.47 -31.75
C VAL A 435 -18.34 4.81 -31.98
N ALA A 436 -17.05 4.90 -31.73
CA ALA A 436 -16.24 6.11 -31.95
C ALA A 436 -16.33 6.63 -33.39
N ARG A 437 -16.29 5.72 -34.39
CA ARG A 437 -16.47 6.08 -35.81
C ARG A 437 -17.86 6.66 -36.10
N GLN A 438 -18.90 6.20 -35.39
CA GLN A 438 -20.26 6.75 -35.53
C GLN A 438 -20.31 8.19 -34.95
N HIS A 439 -19.74 8.41 -33.76
CA HIS A 439 -19.63 9.73 -33.14
C HIS A 439 -18.88 10.70 -34.06
N LEU A 440 -17.71 10.28 -34.53
CA LEU A 440 -16.88 11.08 -35.44
C LEU A 440 -17.63 11.49 -36.71
N ARG A 441 -18.36 10.57 -37.36
CA ARG A 441 -19.16 10.86 -38.56
C ARG A 441 -20.28 11.88 -38.26
N LYS A 442 -20.97 11.72 -37.13
CA LYS A 442 -22.04 12.65 -36.70
C LYS A 442 -21.48 14.07 -36.49
N LEU A 443 -20.39 14.18 -35.73
CA LEU A 443 -19.73 15.46 -35.44
C LEU A 443 -19.21 16.15 -36.70
N LYS A 444 -18.56 15.41 -37.62
CA LYS A 444 -18.07 15.99 -38.89
C LYS A 444 -19.20 16.53 -39.77
N ASN A 445 -20.39 15.96 -39.68
CA ASN A 445 -21.56 16.51 -40.38
C ASN A 445 -22.11 17.79 -39.71
N GLN A 446 -22.14 17.80 -38.36
CA GLN A 446 -22.63 18.96 -37.58
C GLN A 446 -21.70 20.19 -37.66
N VAL A 447 -20.39 19.99 -37.81
CA VAL A 447 -19.41 21.10 -37.85
C VAL A 447 -19.22 21.64 -39.29
N LYS A 448 -19.78 20.98 -40.30
CA LYS A 448 -19.77 21.47 -41.69
C LYS A 448 -20.88 22.44 -42.00
N ASP A 449 -21.95 22.46 -41.22
CA ASP A 449 -23.06 23.40 -41.24
C ASP A 449 -22.80 24.57 -40.29
#